data_e13b5ed1e6f721d1607a9998b9179009
#
_entry.id   e13b5ed1e6f721d1607a9998b9179009
#
_cell.length_a   1.000
_cell.length_b   1.000
_cell.length_c   1.000
_cell.angle_alpha   90.00
_cell.angle_beta   90.00
_cell.angle_gamma   90.00
#
_symmetry.space_group_name_H-M   'P 1'
#
loop_
_entity.id
_entity.type
_entity.pdbx_description
1 polymer ?
#
loop_
_entity_poly.entity_id
_entity_poly.type
_entity_poly.pdbx_seq_one_letter_code
_entity_poly.pdbx_strand_id
1 'polypeptide(L)'
;MKVAVLGAKGRMGTEAVAAINAASDLTLSAALDLGDSLDKLTQTGTEIVVDFTHPDSVMKNLEFAINNDIHVVVGTTGFDDKKLTQLKTLLSNHPKVGALIAPNFGLGAVLMMQFSQTAAKYFESAEIVEMHHAHKV
;
A
#
# COMPACT_ATOMS: atom_id res chain seq x y z
N MET A 1 4.83 -15.98 6.75
CA MET A 1 4.61 -14.58 7.18
C MET A 1 3.12 -14.29 7.17
N LYS A 2 2.59 -13.69 8.24
CA LYS A 2 1.15 -13.38 8.39
C LYS A 2 0.83 -12.00 7.82
N VAL A 3 0.00 -11.96 6.79
CA VAL A 3 -0.35 -10.75 6.04
C VAL A 3 -1.84 -10.47 6.17
N ALA A 4 -2.20 -9.23 6.47
CA ALA A 4 -3.59 -8.77 6.41
C ALA A 4 -3.80 -7.81 5.24
N VAL A 5 -5.03 -7.75 4.74
CA VAL A 5 -5.44 -6.83 3.68
C VAL A 5 -6.52 -5.91 4.22
N LEU A 6 -6.33 -4.59 4.10
CA LEU A 6 -7.33 -3.57 4.34
C LEU A 6 -7.91 -3.10 3.01
N GLY A 7 -9.23 -2.92 2.95
CA GLY A 7 -9.96 -2.70 1.69
C GLY A 7 -10.10 -3.99 0.90
N ALA A 8 -10.25 -5.12 1.60
CA ALA A 8 -10.20 -6.47 1.04
C ALA A 8 -11.31 -6.78 0.01
N LYS A 9 -12.45 -6.07 0.06
CA LYS A 9 -13.56 -6.23 -0.89
C LYS A 9 -13.42 -5.36 -2.14
N GLY A 10 -12.46 -4.42 -2.15
CA GLY A 10 -12.14 -3.62 -3.33
C GLY A 10 -11.44 -4.45 -4.42
N ARG A 11 -11.33 -3.90 -5.64
CA ARG A 11 -10.67 -4.59 -6.77
C ARG A 11 -9.25 -5.04 -6.41
N MET A 12 -8.41 -4.11 -5.95
CA MET A 12 -7.02 -4.44 -5.57
C MET A 12 -6.96 -5.34 -4.34
N GLY A 13 -7.83 -5.12 -3.35
CA GLY A 13 -7.89 -5.94 -2.15
C GLY A 13 -8.23 -7.39 -2.45
N THR A 14 -9.20 -7.64 -3.32
CA THR A 14 -9.57 -9.01 -3.74
C THR A 14 -8.40 -9.73 -4.42
N GLU A 15 -7.68 -9.05 -5.32
CA GLU A 15 -6.48 -9.61 -5.97
C GLU A 15 -5.36 -9.89 -4.96
N ALA A 16 -5.15 -8.99 -4.01
CA ALA A 16 -4.16 -9.18 -2.95
C ALA A 16 -4.51 -10.40 -2.07
N VAL A 17 -5.76 -10.54 -1.67
CA VAL A 17 -6.23 -11.72 -0.92
C VAL A 17 -6.01 -13.01 -1.71
N ALA A 18 -6.33 -13.01 -3.00
CA ALA A 18 -6.11 -14.17 -3.87
C ALA A 18 -4.62 -14.50 -3.99
N ALA A 19 -3.77 -13.49 -4.19
CA ALA A 19 -2.32 -13.67 -4.30
C ALA A 19 -1.70 -14.22 -3.01
N ILE A 20 -2.12 -13.70 -1.84
CA ILE A 20 -1.63 -14.18 -0.54
C ILE A 20 -2.04 -15.64 -0.33
N ASN A 21 -3.27 -16.00 -0.66
CA ASN A 21 -3.75 -17.38 -0.52
C ASN A 21 -3.08 -18.38 -1.48
N ALA A 22 -2.59 -17.90 -2.62
CA ALA A 22 -1.84 -18.71 -3.59
C ALA A 22 -0.35 -18.86 -3.24
N ALA A 23 0.20 -18.00 -2.39
CA ALA A 23 1.61 -18.01 -2.02
C ALA A 23 1.88 -19.08 -0.94
N SER A 24 2.97 -19.83 -1.09
CA SER A 24 3.34 -20.90 -0.15
C SER A 24 3.99 -20.40 1.15
N ASP A 25 4.49 -19.17 1.16
CA ASP A 25 5.24 -18.54 2.24
C ASP A 25 4.45 -17.45 2.98
N LEU A 26 3.21 -17.17 2.54
CA LEU A 26 2.32 -16.21 3.14
C LEU A 26 1.09 -16.90 3.76
N THR A 27 0.53 -16.25 4.77
CA THR A 27 -0.73 -16.68 5.42
C THR A 27 -1.63 -15.45 5.57
N LEU A 28 -2.83 -15.50 5.02
CA LEU A 28 -3.83 -14.45 5.22
C LEU A 28 -4.28 -14.47 6.69
N SER A 29 -3.90 -13.45 7.45
CA SER A 29 -4.26 -13.30 8.86
C SER A 29 -5.62 -12.61 9.04
N ALA A 30 -5.92 -11.61 8.22
CA ALA A 30 -7.19 -10.91 8.20
C ALA A 30 -7.47 -10.29 6.82
N ALA A 31 -8.75 -10.24 6.45
CA ALA A 31 -9.24 -9.50 5.29
C ALA A 31 -10.30 -8.52 5.81
N LEU A 32 -9.93 -7.24 5.95
CA LEU A 32 -10.74 -6.22 6.58
C LEU A 32 -11.25 -5.20 5.56
N ASP A 33 -12.46 -4.70 5.83
CA ASP A 33 -13.09 -3.68 5.00
C ASP A 33 -13.78 -2.61 5.87
N LEU A 34 -14.49 -1.69 5.25
CA LEU A 34 -15.19 -0.61 5.94
C LEU A 34 -16.12 -1.18 7.02
N GLY A 35 -15.98 -0.67 8.25
CA GLY A 35 -16.75 -1.12 9.42
C GLY A 35 -16.09 -2.22 10.24
N ASP A 36 -15.04 -2.87 9.74
CA ASP A 36 -14.27 -3.83 10.53
C ASP A 36 -13.35 -3.14 11.53
N SER A 37 -13.13 -3.78 12.71
CA SER A 37 -12.17 -3.28 13.70
C SER A 37 -10.75 -3.63 13.31
N LEU A 38 -9.84 -2.64 13.41
CA LEU A 38 -8.40 -2.84 13.23
C LEU A 38 -7.79 -3.72 14.33
N ASP A 39 -8.45 -3.89 15.49
CA ASP A 39 -7.98 -4.77 16.56
C ASP A 39 -7.81 -6.22 16.10
N LYS A 40 -8.52 -6.63 15.05
CA LYS A 40 -8.33 -7.95 14.43
C LYS A 40 -6.88 -8.17 13.97
N LEU A 41 -6.15 -7.12 13.59
CA LEU A 41 -4.75 -7.22 13.18
C LEU A 41 -3.87 -7.76 14.30
N THR A 42 -4.02 -7.19 15.50
CA THR A 42 -3.27 -7.64 16.68
C THR A 42 -3.74 -9.01 17.17
N GLN A 43 -5.06 -9.25 17.20
CA GLN A 43 -5.66 -10.51 17.63
C GLN A 43 -5.22 -11.70 16.76
N THR A 44 -5.01 -11.50 15.48
CA THR A 44 -4.56 -12.55 14.54
C THR A 44 -3.04 -12.66 14.45
N GLY A 45 -2.30 -11.76 15.11
CA GLY A 45 -0.85 -11.71 15.08
C GLY A 45 -0.34 -11.35 13.68
N THR A 46 -0.98 -10.38 13.03
CA THR A 46 -0.55 -9.84 11.74
C THR A 46 0.86 -9.26 11.82
N GLU A 47 1.72 -9.59 10.88
CA GLU A 47 3.09 -9.09 10.78
C GLU A 47 3.19 -7.95 9.76
N ILE A 48 2.42 -8.04 8.68
CA ILE A 48 2.36 -7.05 7.60
C ILE A 48 0.92 -6.76 7.23
N VAL A 49 0.62 -5.48 7.01
CA VAL A 49 -0.63 -5.00 6.43
C VAL A 49 -0.39 -4.51 5.01
N VAL A 50 -1.25 -4.91 4.07
CA VAL A 50 -1.38 -4.31 2.74
C VAL A 50 -2.63 -3.46 2.72
N ASP A 51 -2.48 -2.13 2.52
CA ASP A 51 -3.58 -1.17 2.57
C ASP A 51 -3.99 -0.72 1.16
N PHE A 52 -5.21 -1.08 0.75
CA PHE A 52 -5.88 -0.65 -0.46
C PHE A 52 -7.20 0.08 -0.12
N THR A 53 -7.19 0.86 0.95
CA THR A 53 -8.37 1.61 1.40
C THR A 53 -8.51 2.96 0.67
N HIS A 54 -8.96 3.99 1.36
CA HIS A 54 -9.20 5.32 0.83
C HIS A 54 -8.22 6.34 1.43
N PRO A 55 -7.86 7.43 0.69
CA PRO A 55 -6.98 8.50 1.19
C PRO A 55 -7.37 9.11 2.53
N ASP A 56 -8.67 9.09 2.88
CA ASP A 56 -9.18 9.63 4.15
C ASP A 56 -8.96 8.68 5.34
N SER A 57 -8.82 7.38 5.09
CA SER A 57 -8.67 6.37 6.15
C SER A 57 -7.23 5.86 6.30
N VAL A 58 -6.41 5.98 5.26
CA VAL A 58 -5.08 5.37 5.21
C VAL A 58 -4.19 5.80 6.38
N MET A 59 -4.15 7.09 6.73
CA MET A 59 -3.27 7.56 7.82
C MET A 59 -3.64 6.96 9.18
N LYS A 60 -4.94 6.82 9.47
CA LYS A 60 -5.43 6.14 10.67
C LYS A 60 -5.03 4.67 10.70
N ASN A 61 -5.12 3.99 9.57
CA ASN A 61 -4.73 2.59 9.45
C ASN A 61 -3.21 2.41 9.68
N LEU A 62 -2.40 3.30 9.08
CA LEU A 62 -0.95 3.29 9.26
C LEU A 62 -0.54 3.56 10.71
N GLU A 63 -1.16 4.57 11.34
CA GLU A 63 -0.91 4.88 12.74
C GLU A 63 -1.21 3.67 13.65
N PHE A 64 -2.35 3.01 13.44
CA PHE A 64 -2.69 1.80 14.18
C PHE A 64 -1.65 0.68 13.96
N ALA A 65 -1.33 0.38 12.71
CA ALA A 65 -0.40 -0.71 12.38
C ALA A 65 1.00 -0.45 12.95
N ILE A 66 1.56 0.74 12.73
CA ILE A 66 2.91 1.09 13.17
C ILE A 66 3.01 1.11 14.70
N ASN A 67 2.01 1.66 15.40
CA ASN A 67 1.98 1.66 16.88
C ASN A 67 1.86 0.24 17.49
N ASN A 68 1.48 -0.75 16.69
CA ASN A 68 1.42 -2.16 17.08
C ASN A 68 2.53 -3.01 16.46
N ASP A 69 3.64 -2.37 16.01
CA ASP A 69 4.81 -3.03 15.42
C ASP A 69 4.49 -3.86 14.16
N ILE A 70 3.45 -3.49 13.40
CA ILE A 70 3.05 -4.14 12.16
C ILE A 70 3.64 -3.37 10.97
N HIS A 71 4.37 -4.06 10.08
CA HIS A 71 4.88 -3.49 8.83
C HIS A 71 3.73 -3.11 7.89
N VAL A 72 3.95 -2.14 7.00
CA VAL A 72 2.90 -1.66 6.10
C VAL A 72 3.36 -1.55 4.66
N VAL A 73 2.51 -2.01 3.74
CA VAL A 73 2.63 -1.80 2.29
C VAL A 73 1.37 -1.07 1.84
N VAL A 74 1.54 0.12 1.29
CA VAL A 74 0.43 1.02 0.98
C VAL A 74 0.27 1.18 -0.51
N GLY A 75 -0.90 0.80 -1.02
CA GLY A 75 -1.31 1.02 -2.40
C GLY A 75 -2.38 2.11 -2.53
N THR A 76 -2.82 2.67 -1.42
CA THR A 76 -3.74 3.80 -1.38
C THR A 76 -3.02 5.07 -1.85
N THR A 77 -3.67 5.86 -2.68
CA THR A 77 -3.15 7.14 -3.20
C THR A 77 -3.43 8.30 -2.24
N GLY A 78 -3.00 9.53 -2.60
CA GLY A 78 -3.34 10.74 -1.86
C GLY A 78 -2.38 11.08 -0.71
N PHE A 79 -1.12 10.70 -0.83
CA PHE A 79 -0.05 11.15 0.05
C PHE A 79 0.49 12.49 -0.45
N ASP A 80 0.33 13.50 0.39
CA ASP A 80 0.97 14.80 0.27
C ASP A 80 2.21 14.90 1.19
N ASP A 81 2.96 15.98 1.10
CA ASP A 81 4.17 16.20 1.92
C ASP A 81 3.86 16.20 3.42
N LYS A 82 2.67 16.65 3.82
CA LYS A 82 2.24 16.65 5.21
C LYS A 82 2.07 15.22 5.74
N LYS A 83 1.34 14.37 5.02
CA LYS A 83 1.16 12.95 5.36
C LYS A 83 2.48 12.20 5.37
N LEU A 84 3.37 12.47 4.38
CA LEU A 84 4.69 11.88 4.34
C LEU A 84 5.55 12.28 5.54
N THR A 85 5.48 13.54 5.98
CA THR A 85 6.19 14.03 7.16
C THR A 85 5.65 13.39 8.44
N GLN A 86 4.33 13.28 8.57
CA GLN A 86 3.70 12.58 9.70
C GLN A 86 4.13 11.12 9.76
N LEU A 87 4.13 10.41 8.63
CA LEU A 87 4.56 9.02 8.55
C LEU A 87 6.05 8.86 8.94
N LYS A 88 6.92 9.73 8.45
CA LYS A 88 8.35 9.72 8.82
C LYS A 88 8.53 9.91 10.33
N THR A 89 7.81 10.84 10.93
CA THR A 89 7.85 11.08 12.38
C THR A 89 7.38 9.86 13.15
N LEU A 90 6.29 9.23 12.72
CA LEU A 90 5.76 8.02 13.35
C LEU A 90 6.78 6.87 13.29
N LEU A 91 7.36 6.62 12.12
CA LEU A 91 8.37 5.58 11.91
C LEU A 91 9.67 5.83 12.70
N SER A 92 10.05 7.09 12.93
CA SER A 92 11.24 7.40 13.76
C SER A 92 11.10 6.91 15.20
N ASN A 93 9.87 6.81 15.72
CA ASN A 93 9.57 6.27 17.03
C ASN A 93 9.43 4.73 17.04
N HIS A 94 9.35 4.11 15.86
CA HIS A 94 9.18 2.67 15.64
C HIS A 94 10.25 2.12 14.69
N PRO A 95 11.55 2.13 15.05
CA PRO A 95 12.66 1.85 14.13
C PRO A 95 12.70 0.42 13.59
N LYS A 96 11.91 -0.48 14.13
CA LYS A 96 11.79 -1.87 13.67
C LYS A 96 10.71 -2.05 12.60
N VAL A 97 9.84 -1.05 12.41
CA VAL A 97 8.72 -1.12 11.47
C VAL A 97 9.15 -0.58 10.11
N GLY A 98 8.93 -1.37 9.06
CA GLY A 98 9.08 -0.94 7.68
C GLY A 98 7.77 -0.43 7.10
N ALA A 99 7.85 0.65 6.32
CA ALA A 99 6.72 1.16 5.54
C ALA A 99 7.13 1.34 4.08
N LEU A 100 6.32 0.80 3.16
CA LEU A 100 6.48 0.99 1.71
C LEU A 100 5.21 1.64 1.17
N ILE A 101 5.34 2.82 0.58
CA ILE A 101 4.27 3.42 -0.23
C ILE A 101 4.57 3.09 -1.69
N ALA A 102 3.70 2.30 -2.30
CA ALA A 102 3.81 1.91 -3.70
C ALA A 102 2.79 2.71 -4.53
N PRO A 103 3.23 3.72 -5.29
CA PRO A 103 2.32 4.57 -6.07
C PRO A 103 1.64 3.80 -7.20
N ASN A 104 2.19 2.65 -7.56
CA ASN A 104 1.65 1.81 -8.63
C ASN A 104 2.00 0.34 -8.44
N PHE A 105 1.01 -0.54 -8.61
CA PHE A 105 1.16 -2.00 -8.60
C PHE A 105 1.08 -2.61 -10.01
N GLY A 106 0.84 -1.79 -11.03
CA GLY A 106 0.79 -2.24 -12.42
C GLY A 106 2.20 -2.44 -12.97
N LEU A 107 2.56 -3.69 -13.32
CA LEU A 107 3.87 -4.01 -13.89
C LEU A 107 4.20 -3.12 -15.11
N GLY A 108 3.24 -2.91 -16.01
CA GLY A 108 3.43 -2.07 -17.20
C GLY A 108 3.75 -0.62 -16.84
N ALA A 109 3.08 -0.05 -15.84
CA ALA A 109 3.34 1.30 -15.39
C ALA A 109 4.72 1.44 -14.73
N VAL A 110 5.12 0.47 -13.89
CA VAL A 110 6.45 0.46 -13.27
C VAL A 110 7.56 0.36 -14.33
N LEU A 111 7.40 -0.53 -15.32
CA LEU A 111 8.34 -0.66 -16.43
C LEU A 111 8.40 0.62 -17.27
N MET A 112 7.25 1.23 -17.57
CA MET A 112 7.19 2.51 -18.28
C MET A 112 7.97 3.59 -17.52
N MET A 113 7.79 3.71 -16.19
CA MET A 113 8.53 4.65 -15.37
C MET A 113 10.05 4.42 -15.45
N GLN A 114 10.50 3.17 -15.33
CA GLN A 114 11.91 2.80 -15.43
C GLN A 114 12.51 3.10 -16.79
N PHE A 115 11.81 2.74 -17.87
CA PHE A 115 12.26 2.99 -19.23
C PHE A 115 12.28 4.49 -19.54
N SER A 116 11.28 5.25 -19.13
CA SER A 116 11.24 6.70 -19.27
C SER A 116 12.41 7.37 -18.56
N GLN A 117 12.70 6.97 -17.32
CA GLN A 117 13.84 7.49 -16.56
C GLN A 117 15.19 7.19 -17.26
N THR A 118 15.31 6.03 -17.84
CA THR A 118 16.51 5.64 -18.59
C THR A 118 16.63 6.45 -19.90
N ALA A 119 15.55 6.56 -20.66
CA ALA A 119 15.50 7.23 -21.95
C ALA A 119 15.70 8.77 -21.83
N ALA A 120 15.15 9.40 -20.79
CA ALA A 120 15.18 10.86 -20.60
C ALA A 120 16.59 11.46 -20.64
N LYS A 121 17.61 10.68 -20.35
CA LYS A 121 19.02 11.14 -20.41
C LYS A 121 19.51 11.45 -21.83
N TYR A 122 18.80 10.99 -22.84
CA TYR A 122 19.20 11.06 -24.26
C TYR A 122 18.33 12.01 -25.09
N PHE A 123 17.29 12.61 -24.48
CA PHE A 123 16.33 13.48 -25.16
C PHE A 123 16.22 14.82 -24.44
N GLU A 124 16.05 15.91 -25.20
CA GLU A 124 15.89 17.27 -24.65
C GLU A 124 14.54 17.45 -23.92
N SER A 125 13.53 16.75 -24.37
CA SER A 125 12.19 16.77 -23.76
C SER A 125 11.50 15.41 -23.89
N ALA A 126 10.57 15.13 -22.98
CA ALA A 126 9.73 13.94 -23.02
C ALA A 126 8.32 14.30 -22.54
N GLU A 127 7.32 13.73 -23.17
CA GLU A 127 5.93 13.81 -22.72
C GLU A 127 5.44 12.40 -22.38
N ILE A 128 4.70 12.28 -21.28
CA ILE A 128 4.03 11.03 -20.90
C ILE A 128 2.53 11.28 -20.92
N VAL A 129 1.81 10.52 -21.76
CA VAL A 129 0.36 10.55 -21.82
C VAL A 129 -0.17 9.31 -21.13
N GLU A 130 -0.91 9.52 -20.03
CA GLU A 130 -1.57 8.46 -19.29
C GLU A 130 -3.09 8.56 -19.50
N MET A 131 -3.70 7.46 -19.88
CA MET A 131 -5.15 7.37 -20.05
C MET A 131 -5.73 6.35 -19.08
N HIS A 132 -6.75 6.75 -18.35
CA HIS A 132 -7.52 5.90 -17.45
C HIS A 132 -8.97 5.74 -17.92
N HIS A 133 -9.62 4.70 -17.44
CA HIS A 133 -11.07 4.55 -17.63
C HIS A 133 -11.83 5.66 -16.88
N ALA A 134 -13.06 5.97 -17.33
CA ALA A 134 -13.88 7.07 -16.84
C ALA A 134 -14.24 6.99 -15.32
N HIS A 135 -14.03 5.85 -14.69
CA HIS A 135 -14.33 5.62 -13.27
C HIS A 135 -13.10 5.66 -12.35
N LYS A 136 -11.98 6.23 -12.81
CA LYS A 136 -10.84 6.50 -11.92
C LYS A 136 -11.22 7.68 -11.00
N VAL A 137 -11.08 7.48 -9.70
CA VAL A 137 -11.17 8.53 -8.68
C VAL A 137 -9.81 9.18 -8.51
#